data_3c8dd40fc18cb1c731baae702a5515d6
#
_entry.id   3c8dd40fc18cb1c731baae702a5515d6
#
_cell.length_a   1.000
_cell.length_b   1.000
_cell.length_c   1.000
_cell.angle_alpha   90.00
_cell.angle_beta   90.00
_cell.angle_gamma   90.00
#
_symmetry.space_group_name_H-M   'P 1'
#
loop_
_entity.id
_entity.type
_entity.pdbx_description
1 polymer ?
#
loop_
_entity_poly.entity_id
_entity_poly.type
_entity_poly.pdbx_seq_one_letter_code
_entity_poly.pdbx_strand_id
1 'polypeptide(L)'
;MSGLINSAMSGLNAAQSALMITSLNISNYTVAGYNRQLLLMSQAGSTQSGNAWYGNGVRVDGVQRQYDELISRQLMEASAKNSAANSQFTQISGIDNMLTMDGNDLSDALQQFFKNIQNVVDNAEDPAARQALLSDAKSLAGQIRTFRQYLDNQQASVNNQIKDSVSAINKYTSQIAALNEQIAKLSATGQAPNNLLDQRDQLVSELNNITAVNVSMQDNSMVVSLPNGLTLVNGNQSTEMKAVPSAEDPGRLIPGYTDKLAGDIGLPDKMFTSGSLSGVLAFRREDLDSVQNRLGQLTVAFASQMNIVQHQGYDSNGDPGTDFFTMGQPETYRNSNNTSDTTLDAAFTDSSALKASDYRVSWEQGRWTVTRLSDNQVLTPEVTSADGKTHLNIDGLDITVNGDPAEKDSFLVRPLAGAASDNRNAQAMLALQDSPIVGGSTLTEAYGSLVSFVGNETSSLEGRCQTGQQVVDQLTQRQQSVSGVNLDEEYSLLTQYQQYYIANTRVLQTAGELFDAIINIRN
;
A
#
# COMPACT_ATOMS: atom_id res chain seq x y z
N MET A 1 11.82 43.27 52.76
CA MET A 1 11.83 41.83 53.12
C MET A 1 10.81 41.02 52.35
N SER A 2 9.54 41.44 52.20
CA SER A 2 8.54 40.73 51.39
C SER A 2 8.97 40.51 49.93
N GLY A 3 9.67 41.48 49.30
CA GLY A 3 10.18 41.33 47.95
C GLY A 3 11.25 40.24 47.77
N LEU A 4 12.13 40.07 48.78
CA LEU A 4 13.19 39.06 48.77
C LEU A 4 12.60 37.64 48.93
N ILE A 5 11.63 37.49 49.85
CA ILE A 5 10.90 36.25 50.05
C ILE A 5 10.09 35.87 48.78
N ASN A 6 9.36 36.84 48.22
CA ASN A 6 8.58 36.62 46.99
C ASN A 6 9.47 36.23 45.81
N SER A 7 10.61 36.89 45.62
CA SER A 7 11.58 36.56 44.58
C SER A 7 12.17 35.14 44.76
N ALA A 8 12.56 34.79 46.00
CA ALA A 8 13.09 33.45 46.32
C ALA A 8 12.03 32.35 46.11
N MET A 9 10.80 32.58 46.54
CA MET A 9 9.68 31.65 46.36
C MET A 9 9.35 31.44 44.86
N SER A 10 9.32 32.53 44.10
CA SER A 10 9.08 32.44 42.65
C SER A 10 10.20 31.67 41.93
N GLY A 11 11.47 31.90 42.30
CA GLY A 11 12.61 31.15 41.81
C GLY A 11 12.59 29.68 42.20
N LEU A 12 12.14 29.36 43.42
CA LEU A 12 12.01 27.99 43.91
C LEU A 12 10.92 27.22 43.16
N ASN A 13 9.75 27.84 42.95
CA ASN A 13 8.66 27.24 42.17
C ASN A 13 9.07 27.02 40.69
N ALA A 14 9.78 27.97 40.10
CA ALA A 14 10.30 27.85 38.73
C ALA A 14 11.34 26.72 38.61
N ALA A 15 12.27 26.62 39.58
CA ALA A 15 13.25 25.54 39.65
C ALA A 15 12.58 24.16 39.80
N GLN A 16 11.56 24.05 40.64
CA GLN A 16 10.80 22.82 40.82
C GLN A 16 10.08 22.41 39.54
N SER A 17 9.43 23.34 38.85
CA SER A 17 8.78 23.09 37.57
C SER A 17 9.79 22.67 36.50
N ALA A 18 10.96 23.31 36.44
CA ALA A 18 12.02 22.95 35.52
C ALA A 18 12.57 21.55 35.79
N LEU A 19 12.81 21.19 37.05
CA LEU A 19 13.22 19.82 37.44
C LEU A 19 12.18 18.76 37.03
N MET A 20 10.89 19.07 37.18
CA MET A 20 9.82 18.17 36.74
C MET A 20 9.84 17.96 35.25
N ILE A 21 9.97 19.00 34.41
CA ILE A 21 10.00 18.90 32.95
C ILE A 21 11.25 18.15 32.49
N THR A 22 12.44 18.46 33.03
CA THR A 22 13.68 17.74 32.73
C THR A 22 13.57 16.25 33.09
N SER A 23 12.97 15.93 34.23
CA SER A 23 12.70 14.53 34.62
C SER A 23 11.74 13.83 33.65
N LEU A 24 10.69 14.52 33.17
CA LEU A 24 9.78 13.99 32.17
C LEU A 24 10.50 13.74 30.83
N ASN A 25 11.34 14.66 30.37
CA ASN A 25 12.15 14.49 29.19
C ASN A 25 13.06 13.24 29.30
N ILE A 26 13.79 13.11 30.41
CA ILE A 26 14.66 11.96 30.69
C ILE A 26 13.86 10.65 30.70
N SER A 27 12.69 10.65 31.35
CA SER A 27 11.88 9.43 31.48
C SER A 27 11.26 8.98 30.15
N ASN A 28 11.04 9.89 29.21
CA ASN A 28 10.37 9.61 27.93
C ASN A 28 11.30 9.62 26.71
N TYR A 29 12.64 9.67 26.90
CA TYR A 29 13.58 9.82 25.80
C TYR A 29 13.52 8.69 24.75
N THR A 30 13.07 7.49 25.12
CA THR A 30 12.88 6.34 24.22
C THR A 30 11.44 6.18 23.71
N VAL A 31 10.51 7.00 24.17
CA VAL A 31 9.11 6.89 23.78
C VAL A 31 8.93 7.48 22.39
N ALA A 32 8.46 6.65 21.45
CA ALA A 32 8.19 7.08 20.08
C ALA A 32 7.16 8.23 20.06
N GLY A 33 7.43 9.25 19.26
CA GLY A 33 6.56 10.42 19.10
C GLY A 33 6.65 11.44 20.24
N TYR A 34 7.44 11.18 21.30
CA TYR A 34 7.66 12.16 22.36
C TYR A 34 8.53 13.33 21.86
N ASN A 35 8.05 14.55 22.04
CA ASN A 35 8.79 15.76 21.75
C ASN A 35 9.31 16.38 23.05
N ARG A 36 10.59 16.80 23.07
CA ARG A 36 11.23 17.51 24.16
C ARG A 36 10.39 18.70 24.59
N GLN A 37 10.19 18.85 25.91
CA GLN A 37 9.44 19.94 26.47
C GLN A 37 10.36 20.93 27.15
N LEU A 38 10.09 22.21 26.95
CA LEU A 38 10.81 23.32 27.57
C LEU A 38 9.89 24.13 28.49
N LEU A 39 10.40 24.48 29.67
CA LEU A 39 9.72 25.42 30.53
C LEU A 39 9.97 26.85 30.04
N LEU A 40 8.89 27.57 29.75
CA LEU A 40 8.96 28.98 29.40
C LEU A 40 8.88 29.81 30.66
N MET A 41 9.89 30.65 30.89
CA MET A 41 10.00 31.54 32.05
C MET A 41 10.19 32.98 31.59
N SER A 42 9.53 33.92 32.29
CA SER A 42 9.72 35.36 32.10
C SER A 42 9.95 36.06 33.41
N GLN A 43 10.44 37.30 33.34
CA GLN A 43 10.57 38.12 34.52
C GLN A 43 9.17 38.46 35.07
N ALA A 44 8.93 38.21 36.35
CA ALA A 44 7.75 38.72 37.03
C ALA A 44 7.84 40.25 37.13
N GLY A 45 6.69 40.94 37.00
CA GLY A 45 6.63 42.39 37.01
C GLY A 45 7.46 43.01 38.15
N SER A 46 7.68 44.31 38.13
CA SER A 46 8.43 45.02 39.14
C SER A 46 7.52 45.87 40.03
N THR A 47 7.89 46.03 41.27
CA THR A 47 7.20 46.87 42.27
C THR A 47 8.06 48.06 42.62
N GLN A 48 7.47 49.25 42.62
CA GLN A 48 8.14 50.46 43.08
C GLN A 48 8.21 50.50 44.61
N SER A 49 9.40 50.70 45.14
CA SER A 49 9.61 50.93 46.57
C SER A 49 10.54 52.13 46.73
N GLY A 50 10.01 53.21 47.21
CA GLY A 50 10.71 54.49 47.20
C GLY A 50 10.94 55.05 45.81
N ASN A 51 12.17 55.44 45.47
CA ASN A 51 12.57 55.95 44.14
C ASN A 51 13.12 54.85 43.22
N ALA A 52 13.09 53.58 43.62
CA ALA A 52 13.64 52.45 42.85
C ALA A 52 12.57 51.43 42.50
N TRP A 53 12.74 50.78 41.35
CA TRP A 53 11.93 49.68 40.91
C TRP A 53 12.67 48.35 41.16
N TYR A 54 12.03 47.43 41.87
CA TYR A 54 12.59 46.12 42.18
C TYR A 54 11.80 45.02 41.47
N GLY A 55 12.49 44.07 40.84
CA GLY A 55 11.87 42.92 40.18
C GLY A 55 11.26 41.94 41.22
N ASN A 56 10.13 41.33 40.88
CA ASN A 56 9.40 40.39 41.75
C ASN A 56 9.80 38.92 41.53
N GLY A 57 10.96 38.70 40.87
CA GLY A 57 11.46 37.36 40.59
C GLY A 57 11.08 36.84 39.19
N VAL A 58 10.78 35.55 39.06
CA VAL A 58 10.49 34.84 37.82
C VAL A 58 9.07 34.33 37.81
N ARG A 59 8.44 34.30 36.63
CA ARG A 59 7.13 33.71 36.41
C ARG A 59 7.28 32.55 35.39
N VAL A 60 6.61 31.44 35.67
CA VAL A 60 6.44 30.34 34.70
C VAL A 60 5.26 30.70 33.80
N ASP A 61 5.52 30.84 32.49
CA ASP A 61 4.50 31.19 31.49
C ASP A 61 3.81 29.96 30.91
N GLY A 62 4.49 28.80 30.92
CA GLY A 62 3.95 27.55 30.46
C GLY A 62 5.04 26.54 30.09
N VAL A 63 4.60 25.45 29.52
CA VAL A 63 5.46 24.38 28.96
C VAL A 63 5.20 24.27 27.48
N GLN A 64 6.24 24.40 26.69
CA GLN A 64 6.17 24.30 25.22
C GLN A 64 6.92 23.06 24.75
N ARG A 65 6.31 22.30 23.85
CA ARG A 65 7.01 21.22 23.14
C ARG A 65 7.88 21.77 22.00
N GLN A 66 9.06 21.20 21.83
CA GLN A 66 9.90 21.48 20.67
C GLN A 66 9.39 20.64 19.49
N TYR A 67 8.74 21.29 18.54
CA TYR A 67 8.12 20.63 17.38
C TYR A 67 8.35 21.47 16.13
N ASP A 68 8.85 20.82 15.08
CA ASP A 68 8.99 21.43 13.75
C ASP A 68 8.01 20.77 12.78
N GLU A 69 6.97 21.51 12.43
CA GLU A 69 5.90 21.05 11.54
C GLU A 69 6.42 20.71 10.13
N LEU A 70 7.41 21.47 9.62
CA LEU A 70 7.94 21.23 8.29
C LEU A 70 8.72 19.92 8.21
N ILE A 71 9.60 19.69 9.19
CA ILE A 71 10.38 18.44 9.26
C ILE A 71 9.43 17.26 9.47
N SER A 72 8.47 17.38 10.38
CA SER A 72 7.48 16.32 10.64
C SER A 72 6.67 15.96 9.40
N ARG A 73 6.24 16.97 8.62
CA ARG A 73 5.51 16.75 7.36
C ARG A 73 6.38 16.08 6.30
N GLN A 74 7.64 16.52 6.15
CA GLN A 74 8.59 15.88 5.23
C GLN A 74 8.85 14.41 5.62
N LEU A 75 9.01 14.14 6.92
CA LEU A 75 9.19 12.78 7.42
C LEU A 75 7.96 11.90 7.16
N MET A 76 6.75 12.42 7.42
CA MET A 76 5.51 11.70 7.13
C MET A 76 5.39 11.35 5.64
N GLU A 77 5.69 12.30 4.75
CA GLU A 77 5.67 12.07 3.30
C GLU A 77 6.69 11.00 2.87
N ALA A 78 7.94 11.09 3.36
CA ALA A 78 8.98 10.13 3.06
C ALA A 78 8.64 8.73 3.61
N SER A 79 8.15 8.64 4.86
CA SER A 79 7.72 7.38 5.48
C SER A 79 6.58 6.72 4.72
N ALA A 80 5.56 7.49 4.30
CA ALA A 80 4.45 6.94 3.53
C ALA A 80 4.90 6.40 2.16
N LYS A 81 5.78 7.12 1.46
CA LYS A 81 6.36 6.65 0.19
C LYS A 81 7.18 5.37 0.37
N ASN A 82 8.01 5.33 1.42
CA ASN A 82 8.80 4.15 1.74
C ASN A 82 7.91 2.96 2.14
N SER A 83 6.85 3.19 2.92
CA SER A 83 5.88 2.15 3.28
C SER A 83 5.17 1.57 2.06
N ALA A 84 4.82 2.39 1.06
CA ALA A 84 4.26 1.93 -0.20
C ALA A 84 5.25 1.02 -0.97
N ALA A 85 6.50 1.48 -1.15
CA ALA A 85 7.53 0.72 -1.83
C ALA A 85 7.83 -0.61 -1.13
N ASN A 86 7.99 -0.60 0.20
CA ASN A 86 8.22 -1.81 1.00
C ASN A 86 7.06 -2.81 0.90
N SER A 87 5.83 -2.32 0.93
CA SER A 87 4.63 -3.16 0.82
C SER A 87 4.57 -3.84 -0.55
N GLN A 88 4.81 -3.10 -1.63
CA GLN A 88 4.86 -3.63 -2.99
C GLN A 88 6.03 -4.61 -3.17
N PHE A 89 7.25 -4.25 -2.72
CA PHE A 89 8.44 -5.10 -2.78
C PHE A 89 8.24 -6.43 -2.07
N THR A 90 7.65 -6.43 -0.87
CA THR A 90 7.39 -7.65 -0.10
C THR A 90 6.49 -8.62 -0.87
N GLN A 91 5.50 -8.12 -1.59
CA GLN A 91 4.57 -8.95 -2.36
C GLN A 91 5.24 -9.52 -3.62
N ILE A 92 5.92 -8.68 -4.42
CA ILE A 92 6.53 -9.12 -5.68
C ILE A 92 7.72 -10.06 -5.44
N SER A 93 8.47 -9.87 -4.37
CA SER A 93 9.57 -10.78 -3.97
C SER A 93 9.08 -12.21 -3.73
N GLY A 94 7.83 -12.38 -3.29
CA GLY A 94 7.21 -13.70 -3.17
C GLY A 94 7.00 -14.38 -4.54
N ILE A 95 6.66 -13.62 -5.57
CA ILE A 95 6.53 -14.12 -6.95
C ILE A 95 7.91 -14.42 -7.53
N ASP A 96 8.87 -13.52 -7.34
CA ASP A 96 10.25 -13.70 -7.79
C ASP A 96 10.88 -14.98 -7.22
N ASN A 97 10.75 -15.18 -5.91
CA ASN A 97 11.20 -16.40 -5.24
C ASN A 97 10.52 -17.67 -5.80
N MET A 98 9.23 -17.61 -6.13
CA MET A 98 8.50 -18.74 -6.71
C MET A 98 9.01 -19.10 -8.10
N LEU A 99 9.36 -18.08 -8.92
CA LEU A 99 9.89 -18.27 -10.28
C LEU A 99 11.33 -18.78 -10.29
N THR A 100 12.14 -18.45 -9.28
CA THR A 100 13.56 -18.79 -9.19
C THR A 100 13.86 -20.00 -8.31
N MET A 101 12.82 -20.64 -7.73
CA MET A 101 12.97 -21.79 -6.84
C MET A 101 13.40 -23.05 -7.63
N ASP A 102 14.49 -23.67 -7.21
CA ASP A 102 14.99 -24.92 -7.77
C ASP A 102 13.89 -26.00 -7.82
N GLY A 103 13.71 -26.64 -8.99
CA GLY A 103 12.71 -27.69 -9.21
C GLY A 103 11.32 -27.20 -9.62
N ASN A 104 11.06 -25.90 -9.66
CA ASN A 104 9.84 -25.29 -10.19
C ASN A 104 10.10 -24.47 -11.46
N ASP A 105 11.28 -24.60 -12.08
CA ASP A 105 11.62 -23.88 -13.30
C ASP A 105 10.80 -24.40 -14.48
N LEU A 106 9.84 -23.59 -14.90
CA LEU A 106 8.99 -23.88 -16.05
C LEU A 106 9.82 -24.01 -17.36
N SER A 107 10.99 -23.36 -17.43
CA SER A 107 11.92 -23.48 -18.54
C SER A 107 12.46 -24.91 -18.66
N ASP A 108 12.88 -25.50 -17.54
CA ASP A 108 13.37 -26.87 -17.51
C ASP A 108 12.27 -27.87 -17.89
N ALA A 109 11.04 -27.65 -17.38
CA ALA A 109 9.91 -28.49 -17.75
C ALA A 109 9.54 -28.39 -19.23
N LEU A 110 9.60 -27.19 -19.82
CA LEU A 110 9.41 -26.98 -21.28
C LEU A 110 10.51 -27.67 -22.08
N GLN A 111 11.78 -27.51 -21.69
CA GLN A 111 12.89 -28.17 -22.38
C GLN A 111 12.78 -29.69 -22.31
N GLN A 112 12.43 -30.25 -21.14
CA GLN A 112 12.24 -31.71 -20.99
C GLN A 112 11.07 -32.21 -21.83
N PHE A 113 9.98 -31.45 -21.90
CA PHE A 113 8.83 -31.77 -22.73
C PHE A 113 9.22 -31.82 -24.23
N PHE A 114 9.92 -30.81 -24.74
CA PHE A 114 10.37 -30.79 -26.15
C PHE A 114 11.43 -31.86 -26.43
N LYS A 115 12.29 -32.18 -25.48
CA LYS A 115 13.24 -33.30 -25.58
C LYS A 115 12.50 -34.64 -25.74
N ASN A 116 11.41 -34.86 -25.06
CA ASN A 116 10.61 -36.06 -25.19
C ASN A 116 9.75 -36.07 -26.47
N ILE A 117 9.37 -34.91 -27.02
CA ILE A 117 8.83 -34.81 -28.38
C ILE A 117 9.90 -35.32 -29.39
N GLN A 118 11.16 -34.86 -29.28
CA GLN A 118 12.26 -35.32 -30.12
C GLN A 118 12.42 -36.84 -30.01
N ASN A 119 12.37 -37.39 -28.78
CA ASN A 119 12.46 -38.85 -28.58
C ASN A 119 11.33 -39.61 -29.26
N VAL A 120 10.11 -39.07 -29.29
CA VAL A 120 8.98 -39.67 -30.07
C VAL A 120 9.21 -39.53 -31.58
N VAL A 121 9.80 -38.43 -32.08
CA VAL A 121 10.16 -38.28 -33.49
C VAL A 121 11.16 -39.35 -33.91
N ASP A 122 12.18 -39.60 -33.09
CA ASP A 122 13.24 -40.57 -33.35
C ASP A 122 12.77 -42.03 -33.19
N ASN A 123 11.75 -42.29 -32.35
CA ASN A 123 11.24 -43.60 -31.97
C ASN A 123 9.70 -43.64 -32.04
N ALA A 124 9.11 -43.31 -33.18
CA ALA A 124 7.65 -43.10 -33.32
C ALA A 124 6.80 -44.33 -32.97
N GLU A 125 7.32 -45.54 -33.10
CA GLU A 125 6.63 -46.79 -32.80
C GLU A 125 6.79 -47.24 -31.32
N ASP A 126 7.68 -46.59 -30.54
CA ASP A 126 7.95 -46.99 -29.16
C ASP A 126 6.85 -46.45 -28.19
N PRO A 127 6.05 -47.36 -27.57
CA PRO A 127 5.05 -46.95 -26.60
C PRO A 127 5.65 -46.25 -25.35
N ALA A 128 6.91 -46.59 -24.99
CA ALA A 128 7.57 -45.98 -23.83
C ALA A 128 7.92 -44.51 -24.09
N ALA A 129 8.40 -44.17 -25.29
CA ALA A 129 8.67 -42.79 -25.70
C ALA A 129 7.37 -41.95 -25.66
N ARG A 130 6.26 -42.48 -26.17
CA ARG A 130 4.94 -41.81 -26.14
C ARG A 130 4.45 -41.61 -24.70
N GLN A 131 4.60 -42.62 -23.81
CA GLN A 131 4.21 -42.54 -22.41
C GLN A 131 5.07 -41.53 -21.64
N ALA A 132 6.37 -41.42 -21.93
CA ALA A 132 7.26 -40.42 -21.35
C ALA A 132 6.80 -39.00 -21.72
N LEU A 133 6.50 -38.74 -23.00
CA LEU A 133 5.96 -37.47 -23.47
C LEU A 133 4.68 -37.07 -22.75
N LEU A 134 3.74 -38.04 -22.61
CA LEU A 134 2.50 -37.83 -21.86
C LEU A 134 2.74 -37.48 -20.37
N SER A 135 3.71 -38.15 -19.75
CA SER A 135 4.07 -37.88 -18.36
C SER A 135 4.61 -36.46 -18.20
N ASP A 136 5.50 -36.01 -19.10
CA ASP A 136 6.07 -34.67 -19.04
C ASP A 136 5.03 -33.60 -19.37
N ALA A 137 4.11 -33.83 -20.32
CA ALA A 137 2.99 -32.95 -20.58
C ALA A 137 2.12 -32.73 -19.33
N LYS A 138 1.82 -33.83 -18.58
CA LYS A 138 1.07 -33.76 -17.33
C LYS A 138 1.84 -33.02 -16.24
N SER A 139 3.17 -33.22 -16.17
CA SER A 139 4.05 -32.51 -15.24
C SER A 139 4.05 -31.01 -15.52
N LEU A 140 4.28 -30.62 -16.79
CA LEU A 140 4.27 -29.22 -17.23
C LEU A 140 2.94 -28.53 -16.91
N ALA A 141 1.82 -29.18 -17.28
CA ALA A 141 0.48 -28.66 -16.95
C ALA A 141 0.24 -28.56 -15.44
N GLY A 142 0.82 -29.50 -14.65
CA GLY A 142 0.81 -29.47 -13.19
C GLY A 142 1.55 -28.27 -12.62
N GLN A 143 2.75 -27.98 -13.12
CA GLN A 143 3.53 -26.82 -12.70
C GLN A 143 2.83 -25.49 -13.02
N ILE A 144 2.29 -25.34 -14.24
CA ILE A 144 1.53 -24.17 -14.64
C ILE A 144 0.33 -23.95 -13.70
N ARG A 145 -0.42 -25.03 -13.37
CA ARG A 145 -1.54 -24.95 -12.40
C ARG A 145 -1.08 -24.55 -11.02
N THR A 146 0.04 -25.09 -10.55
CA THR A 146 0.60 -24.74 -9.23
C THR A 146 0.97 -23.26 -9.19
N PHE A 147 1.61 -22.75 -10.25
CA PHE A 147 1.96 -21.34 -10.33
C PHE A 147 0.70 -20.46 -10.41
N ARG A 148 -0.29 -20.82 -11.20
CA ARG A 148 -1.57 -20.12 -11.24
C ARG A 148 -2.25 -20.09 -9.87
N GLN A 149 -2.32 -21.22 -9.18
CA GLN A 149 -2.90 -21.31 -7.83
C GLN A 149 -2.16 -20.40 -6.84
N TYR A 150 -0.84 -20.30 -6.96
CA TYR A 150 -0.06 -19.37 -6.16
C TYR A 150 -0.47 -17.91 -6.41
N LEU A 151 -0.62 -17.51 -7.67
CA LEU A 151 -1.07 -16.15 -8.04
C LEU A 151 -2.50 -15.86 -7.56
N ASP A 152 -3.41 -16.83 -7.62
CA ASP A 152 -4.77 -16.71 -7.10
C ASP A 152 -4.77 -16.55 -5.57
N ASN A 153 -3.88 -17.26 -4.86
CA ASN A 153 -3.69 -17.09 -3.42
C ASN A 153 -3.11 -15.70 -3.10
N GLN A 154 -2.23 -15.14 -3.92
CA GLN A 154 -1.76 -13.76 -3.78
C GLN A 154 -2.90 -12.76 -3.93
N GLN A 155 -3.81 -12.96 -4.89
CA GLN A 155 -5.01 -12.13 -5.03
C GLN A 155 -5.90 -12.19 -3.77
N ALA A 156 -6.10 -13.37 -3.19
CA ALA A 156 -6.83 -13.53 -1.93
C ALA A 156 -6.11 -12.84 -0.76
N SER A 157 -4.78 -12.92 -0.71
CA SER A 157 -3.95 -12.23 0.28
C SER A 157 -4.09 -10.71 0.18
N VAL A 158 -4.06 -10.14 -1.03
CA VAL A 158 -4.31 -8.71 -1.27
C VAL A 158 -5.67 -8.28 -0.72
N ASN A 159 -6.74 -9.06 -0.96
CA ASN A 159 -8.06 -8.77 -0.42
C ASN A 159 -8.07 -8.72 1.12
N ASN A 160 -7.35 -9.64 1.78
CA ASN A 160 -7.23 -9.63 3.25
C ASN A 160 -6.42 -8.43 3.74
N GLN A 161 -5.31 -8.09 3.10
CA GLN A 161 -4.51 -6.92 3.46
C GLN A 161 -5.29 -5.59 3.31
N ILE A 162 -6.19 -5.50 2.33
CA ILE A 162 -7.10 -4.35 2.19
C ILE A 162 -8.07 -4.28 3.39
N LYS A 163 -8.66 -5.42 3.82
CA LYS A 163 -9.52 -5.46 5.02
C LYS A 163 -8.77 -5.03 6.28
N ASP A 164 -7.55 -5.54 6.46
CA ASP A 164 -6.72 -5.24 7.62
C ASP A 164 -6.32 -3.76 7.63
N SER A 165 -5.92 -3.22 6.47
CA SER A 165 -5.59 -1.80 6.32
C SER A 165 -6.79 -0.90 6.64
N VAL A 166 -7.98 -1.22 6.12
CA VAL A 166 -9.22 -0.48 6.41
C VAL A 166 -9.56 -0.54 7.90
N SER A 167 -9.41 -1.70 8.54
CA SER A 167 -9.61 -1.86 9.97
C SER A 167 -8.64 -1.02 10.80
N ALA A 168 -7.36 -0.99 10.41
CA ALA A 168 -6.35 -0.17 11.07
C ALA A 168 -6.60 1.34 10.86
N ILE A 169 -7.00 1.76 9.66
CA ILE A 169 -7.41 3.15 9.39
C ILE A 169 -8.54 3.56 10.34
N ASN A 170 -9.61 2.75 10.45
CA ASN A 170 -10.75 3.03 11.33
C ASN A 170 -10.33 3.13 12.81
N LYS A 171 -9.44 2.25 13.25
CA LYS A 171 -8.89 2.31 14.61
C LYS A 171 -8.15 3.62 14.87
N TYR A 172 -7.23 4.02 13.98
CA TYR A 172 -6.46 5.25 14.17
C TYR A 172 -7.33 6.50 14.07
N THR A 173 -8.24 6.57 13.10
CA THR A 173 -9.14 7.73 12.94
C THR A 173 -10.06 7.92 14.15
N SER A 174 -10.59 6.83 14.71
CA SER A 174 -11.39 6.87 15.94
C SER A 174 -10.58 7.36 17.15
N GLN A 175 -9.33 6.89 17.30
CA GLN A 175 -8.44 7.33 18.37
C GLN A 175 -8.03 8.81 18.23
N ILE A 176 -7.75 9.27 17.01
CA ILE A 176 -7.46 10.68 16.72
C ILE A 176 -8.67 11.57 17.07
N ALA A 177 -9.89 11.15 16.71
CA ALA A 177 -11.11 11.87 17.05
C ALA A 177 -11.31 11.97 18.58
N ALA A 178 -11.07 10.90 19.32
CA ALA A 178 -11.14 10.89 20.79
C ALA A 178 -10.09 11.80 21.42
N LEU A 179 -8.85 11.83 20.90
CA LEU A 179 -7.81 12.75 21.37
C LEU A 179 -8.14 14.21 21.04
N ASN A 180 -8.72 14.49 19.87
CA ASN A 180 -9.19 15.84 19.53
C ASN A 180 -10.18 16.37 20.57
N GLU A 181 -11.13 15.54 21.03
CA GLU A 181 -12.09 15.91 22.06
C GLU A 181 -11.41 16.22 23.41
N GLN A 182 -10.45 15.37 23.82
CA GLN A 182 -9.71 15.58 25.07
C GLN A 182 -8.84 16.83 25.02
N ILE A 183 -8.13 17.04 23.89
CA ILE A 183 -7.29 18.23 23.66
C ILE A 183 -8.15 19.49 23.69
N ALA A 184 -9.30 19.50 23.04
CA ALA A 184 -10.20 20.65 23.02
C ALA A 184 -10.69 21.01 24.44
N LYS A 185 -11.06 20.01 25.25
CA LYS A 185 -11.50 20.21 26.64
C LYS A 185 -10.40 20.82 27.52
N LEU A 186 -9.17 20.30 27.42
CA LEU A 186 -8.04 20.79 28.23
C LEU A 186 -7.54 22.16 27.76
N SER A 187 -7.45 22.39 26.45
CA SER A 187 -7.06 23.68 25.89
C SER A 187 -8.03 24.80 26.27
N ALA A 188 -9.32 24.52 26.44
CA ALA A 188 -10.32 25.48 26.93
C ALA A 188 -10.05 25.93 28.38
N THR A 189 -9.30 25.15 29.17
CA THR A 189 -8.88 25.54 30.55
C THR A 189 -7.57 26.34 30.58
N GLY A 190 -6.99 26.65 29.41
CA GLY A 190 -5.71 27.37 29.27
C GLY A 190 -4.47 26.50 29.50
N GLN A 191 -4.62 25.18 29.56
CA GLN A 191 -3.50 24.23 29.66
C GLN A 191 -3.11 23.71 28.30
N ALA A 192 -1.78 23.58 28.06
CA ALA A 192 -1.26 22.95 26.86
C ALA A 192 -1.09 21.44 27.10
N PRO A 193 -1.95 20.58 26.52
CA PRO A 193 -1.88 19.13 26.74
C PRO A 193 -0.82 18.48 25.84
N ASN A 194 0.47 18.82 26.02
CA ASN A 194 1.58 18.44 25.16
C ASN A 194 1.66 16.93 24.90
N ASN A 195 1.45 16.11 25.94
CA ASN A 195 1.45 14.65 25.83
C ASN A 195 0.31 14.12 24.94
N LEU A 196 -0.87 14.73 24.95
CA LEU A 196 -1.98 14.33 24.08
C LEU A 196 -1.73 14.79 22.64
N LEU A 197 -1.07 15.93 22.46
CA LEU A 197 -0.65 16.42 21.16
C LEU A 197 0.38 15.46 20.53
N ASP A 198 1.38 15.01 21.31
CA ASP A 198 2.38 14.04 20.85
C ASP A 198 1.73 12.70 20.50
N GLN A 199 0.82 12.18 21.32
CA GLN A 199 0.07 10.96 21.05
C GLN A 199 -0.77 11.08 19.77
N ARG A 200 -1.43 12.21 19.56
CA ARG A 200 -2.22 12.45 18.37
C ARG A 200 -1.35 12.50 17.10
N ASP A 201 -0.24 13.23 17.17
CA ASP A 201 0.70 13.36 16.06
C ASP A 201 1.33 12.00 15.71
N GLN A 202 1.62 11.16 16.70
CA GLN A 202 2.07 9.77 16.50
C GLN A 202 1.01 8.92 15.80
N LEU A 203 -0.25 8.98 16.24
CA LEU A 203 -1.35 8.24 15.59
C LEU A 203 -1.57 8.70 14.13
N VAL A 204 -1.39 9.99 13.85
CA VAL A 204 -1.46 10.52 12.48
C VAL A 204 -0.30 9.98 11.64
N SER A 205 0.90 9.88 12.19
CA SER A 205 2.06 9.28 11.52
C SER A 205 1.83 7.79 11.20
N GLU A 206 1.29 7.03 12.16
CA GLU A 206 0.91 5.61 11.98
C GLU A 206 -0.17 5.45 10.88
N LEU A 207 -1.19 6.30 10.91
CA LEU A 207 -2.23 6.33 9.88
C LEU A 207 -1.63 6.64 8.50
N ASN A 208 -0.73 7.62 8.43
CA ASN A 208 -0.08 8.04 7.21
C ASN A 208 0.84 6.96 6.60
N ASN A 209 1.40 6.08 7.42
CA ASN A 209 2.14 4.90 6.96
C ASN A 209 1.24 3.85 6.30
N ILE A 210 -0.06 3.85 6.60
CA ILE A 210 -1.04 2.96 5.96
C ILE A 210 -1.63 3.61 4.71
N THR A 211 -2.03 4.87 4.82
CA THR A 211 -2.59 5.66 3.71
C THR A 211 -2.20 7.12 3.86
N ALA A 212 -1.73 7.73 2.78
CA ALA A 212 -1.41 9.15 2.80
C ALA A 212 -2.61 9.98 3.27
N VAL A 213 -2.35 10.91 4.18
CA VAL A 213 -3.38 11.81 4.71
C VAL A 213 -2.92 13.26 4.67
N ASN A 214 -3.87 14.16 4.43
CA ASN A 214 -3.71 15.59 4.60
C ASN A 214 -4.23 15.99 5.98
N VAL A 215 -3.43 16.77 6.69
CA VAL A 215 -3.75 17.27 8.03
C VAL A 215 -3.94 18.78 7.98
N SER A 216 -5.01 19.28 8.56
CA SER A 216 -5.26 20.71 8.73
C SER A 216 -5.86 20.98 10.11
N MET A 217 -5.73 22.22 10.59
CA MET A 217 -6.34 22.64 11.84
C MET A 217 -7.54 23.52 11.57
N GLN A 218 -8.68 23.19 12.15
CA GLN A 218 -9.90 23.97 12.11
C GLN A 218 -10.44 24.15 13.53
N ASP A 219 -10.66 25.39 13.96
CA ASP A 219 -11.19 25.70 15.31
C ASP A 219 -10.49 24.96 16.47
N ASN A 220 -9.16 24.89 16.40
CA ASN A 220 -8.29 24.19 17.38
C ASN A 220 -8.42 22.64 17.35
N SER A 221 -9.17 22.08 16.40
CA SER A 221 -9.31 20.64 16.19
C SER A 221 -8.57 20.21 14.93
N MET A 222 -7.96 19.04 14.98
CA MET A 222 -7.29 18.45 13.81
C MET A 222 -8.33 17.82 12.89
N VAL A 223 -8.27 18.17 11.63
CA VAL A 223 -9.01 17.53 10.53
C VAL A 223 -8.04 16.68 9.72
N VAL A 224 -8.40 15.43 9.50
CA VAL A 224 -7.62 14.48 8.71
C VAL A 224 -8.44 14.04 7.52
N SER A 225 -7.89 14.14 6.31
CA SER A 225 -8.57 13.76 5.07
C SER A 225 -7.63 12.98 4.15
N LEU A 226 -8.21 12.14 3.30
CA LEU A 226 -7.48 11.55 2.18
C LEU A 226 -7.11 12.62 1.14
N PRO A 227 -6.13 12.36 0.25
CA PRO A 227 -5.73 13.33 -0.79
C PRO A 227 -6.87 13.75 -1.74
N ASN A 228 -7.89 12.91 -1.90
CA ASN A 228 -9.10 13.21 -2.70
C ASN A 228 -10.12 14.12 -2.00
N GLY A 229 -9.85 14.52 -0.75
CA GLY A 229 -10.73 15.39 0.06
C GLY A 229 -11.75 14.63 0.92
N LEU A 230 -11.83 13.30 0.87
CA LEU A 230 -12.67 12.54 1.80
C LEU A 230 -12.16 12.73 3.23
N THR A 231 -12.99 13.31 4.09
CA THR A 231 -12.63 13.57 5.48
C THR A 231 -12.78 12.31 6.31
N LEU A 232 -11.67 11.87 6.91
CA LEU A 232 -11.62 10.72 7.80
C LEU A 232 -11.87 11.10 9.25
N VAL A 233 -11.37 12.28 9.68
CA VAL A 233 -11.59 12.83 11.03
C VAL A 233 -11.97 14.29 10.91
N ASN A 234 -13.05 14.68 11.57
CA ASN A 234 -13.47 16.06 11.72
C ASN A 234 -13.85 16.34 13.18
N GLY A 235 -12.98 17.04 13.89
CA GLY A 235 -13.16 17.25 15.32
C GLY A 235 -13.18 15.92 16.08
N ASN A 236 -14.29 15.65 16.78
CA ASN A 236 -14.49 14.41 17.54
C ASN A 236 -15.24 13.30 16.77
N GLN A 237 -15.42 13.47 15.47
CA GLN A 237 -16.10 12.49 14.62
C GLN A 237 -15.11 11.85 13.65
N SER A 238 -15.26 10.54 13.41
CA SER A 238 -14.55 9.80 12.40
C SER A 238 -15.51 9.19 11.38
N THR A 239 -15.07 9.16 10.11
CA THR A 239 -15.78 8.46 9.03
C THR A 239 -15.27 7.05 8.95
N GLU A 240 -16.16 6.06 9.02
CA GLU A 240 -15.80 4.65 8.93
C GLU A 240 -15.58 4.25 7.47
N MET A 241 -14.40 3.69 7.19
CA MET A 241 -14.08 3.07 5.91
C MET A 241 -14.47 1.59 5.91
N LYS A 242 -14.70 1.03 4.72
CA LYS A 242 -15.01 -0.39 4.50
C LYS A 242 -14.19 -0.95 3.34
N ALA A 243 -13.92 -2.25 3.38
CA ALA A 243 -13.50 -2.99 2.20
C ALA A 243 -14.75 -3.48 1.46
N VAL A 244 -14.97 -2.97 0.26
CA VAL A 244 -16.16 -3.26 -0.55
C VAL A 244 -15.77 -4.02 -1.82
N PRO A 245 -16.64 -4.88 -2.39
CA PRO A 245 -16.38 -5.50 -3.68
C PRO A 245 -16.21 -4.44 -4.77
N SER A 246 -15.28 -4.67 -5.68
CA SER A 246 -15.14 -3.84 -6.87
C SER A 246 -16.37 -3.97 -7.78
N ALA A 247 -16.83 -2.87 -8.33
CA ALA A 247 -17.97 -2.88 -9.26
C ALA A 247 -17.62 -3.62 -10.58
N GLU A 248 -16.35 -3.62 -10.98
CA GLU A 248 -15.88 -4.27 -12.22
C GLU A 248 -15.56 -5.76 -12.03
N ASP A 249 -15.00 -6.14 -10.88
CA ASP A 249 -14.60 -7.51 -10.55
C ASP A 249 -15.04 -7.85 -9.12
N PRO A 250 -16.17 -8.57 -8.94
CA PRO A 250 -16.68 -8.92 -7.62
C PRO A 250 -15.72 -9.77 -6.76
N GLY A 251 -14.75 -10.44 -7.37
CA GLY A 251 -13.69 -11.20 -6.68
C GLY A 251 -12.64 -10.32 -6.02
N ARG A 252 -12.64 -9.01 -6.31
CA ARG A 252 -11.67 -8.03 -5.81
C ARG A 252 -12.31 -7.11 -4.78
N LEU A 253 -11.61 -6.89 -3.68
CA LEU A 253 -11.98 -5.85 -2.72
C LEU A 253 -11.22 -4.56 -3.02
N ILE A 254 -11.90 -3.45 -2.78
CA ILE A 254 -11.33 -2.10 -2.83
C ILE A 254 -11.69 -1.34 -1.55
N PRO A 255 -10.87 -0.37 -1.12
CA PRO A 255 -11.26 0.52 -0.04
C PRO A 255 -12.48 1.35 -0.43
N GLY A 256 -13.36 1.61 0.52
CA GLY A 256 -14.58 2.37 0.30
C GLY A 256 -15.14 2.93 1.61
N TYR A 257 -16.36 3.44 1.57
CA TYR A 257 -17.10 3.90 2.73
C TYR A 257 -18.61 3.77 2.47
N THR A 258 -19.41 3.81 3.53
CA THR A 258 -20.87 3.79 3.39
C THR A 258 -21.42 5.21 3.41
N ASP A 259 -22.03 5.62 2.32
CA ASP A 259 -22.87 6.81 2.28
C ASP A 259 -24.30 6.47 2.73
N LYS A 260 -24.93 7.37 3.48
CA LYS A 260 -26.27 7.13 4.04
C LYS A 260 -27.38 7.03 2.99
N LEU A 261 -27.16 7.60 1.81
CA LEU A 261 -28.14 7.65 0.72
C LEU A 261 -27.77 6.70 -0.42
N ALA A 262 -26.47 6.64 -0.76
CA ALA A 262 -25.97 5.89 -1.90
C ALA A 262 -25.49 4.46 -1.54
N GLY A 263 -25.42 4.11 -0.25
CA GLY A 263 -24.91 2.80 0.19
C GLY A 263 -23.37 2.73 0.17
N ASP A 264 -22.84 1.57 -0.12
CA ASP A 264 -21.38 1.35 -0.13
C ASP A 264 -20.76 1.91 -1.41
N ILE A 265 -19.81 2.85 -1.24
CA ILE A 265 -19.09 3.53 -2.32
C ILE A 265 -17.65 3.07 -2.30
N GLY A 266 -17.21 2.42 -3.39
CA GLY A 266 -15.81 2.04 -3.59
C GLY A 266 -14.96 3.24 -4.05
N LEU A 267 -13.75 3.33 -3.53
CA LEU A 267 -12.76 4.34 -3.92
C LEU A 267 -11.78 3.72 -4.93
N PRO A 268 -11.56 4.36 -6.09
CA PRO A 268 -10.60 3.87 -7.07
C PRO A 268 -9.18 3.75 -6.50
N ASP A 269 -8.46 2.68 -6.84
CA ASP A 269 -7.10 2.40 -6.36
C ASP A 269 -6.14 3.58 -6.56
N LYS A 270 -6.28 4.32 -7.67
CA LYS A 270 -5.44 5.49 -8.02
C LYS A 270 -5.56 6.67 -7.05
N MET A 271 -6.55 6.67 -6.17
CA MET A 271 -6.70 7.68 -5.12
C MET A 271 -5.72 7.47 -3.96
N PHE A 272 -5.20 6.27 -3.80
CA PHE A 272 -4.22 5.92 -2.79
C PHE A 272 -2.81 6.04 -3.40
N THR A 273 -2.11 7.12 -3.06
CA THR A 273 -0.83 7.48 -3.71
C THR A 273 0.40 7.12 -2.88
N SER A 274 0.25 6.90 -1.59
CA SER A 274 1.33 6.50 -0.67
C SER A 274 0.76 5.76 0.54
N GLY A 275 1.64 5.17 1.35
CA GLY A 275 1.29 4.27 2.45
C GLY A 275 1.23 2.81 2.00
N SER A 276 1.27 1.89 2.95
CA SER A 276 1.32 0.44 2.68
C SER A 276 0.13 -0.05 1.86
N LEU A 277 -1.08 0.51 2.09
CA LEU A 277 -2.26 0.20 1.30
C LEU A 277 -2.08 0.54 -0.18
N SER A 278 -1.45 1.69 -0.48
CA SER A 278 -1.10 2.06 -1.86
C SER A 278 -0.16 1.04 -2.50
N GLY A 279 0.84 0.55 -1.75
CA GLY A 279 1.76 -0.49 -2.22
C GLY A 279 1.06 -1.82 -2.54
N VAL A 280 0.11 -2.24 -1.69
CA VAL A 280 -0.71 -3.44 -1.93
C VAL A 280 -1.57 -3.29 -3.19
N LEU A 281 -2.19 -2.11 -3.38
CA LEU A 281 -3.02 -1.83 -4.55
C LEU A 281 -2.18 -1.71 -5.83
N ALA A 282 -0.98 -1.12 -5.75
CA ALA A 282 -0.03 -1.04 -6.86
C ALA A 282 0.47 -2.44 -7.25
N PHE A 283 0.87 -3.26 -6.28
CA PHE A 283 1.24 -4.66 -6.52
C PHE A 283 0.15 -5.41 -7.29
N ARG A 284 -1.12 -5.31 -6.86
CA ARG A 284 -2.22 -5.97 -7.57
C ARG A 284 -2.31 -5.51 -9.02
N ARG A 285 -2.35 -4.20 -9.25
CA ARG A 285 -2.61 -3.59 -10.55
C ARG A 285 -1.43 -3.70 -11.53
N GLU A 286 -0.20 -3.53 -11.03
CA GLU A 286 1.00 -3.37 -11.86
C GLU A 286 1.75 -4.69 -12.00
N ASP A 287 1.86 -5.45 -10.90
CA ASP A 287 2.68 -6.66 -10.85
C ASP A 287 1.84 -7.92 -11.02
N LEU A 288 0.89 -8.18 -10.11
CA LEU A 288 0.13 -9.43 -10.08
C LEU A 288 -0.71 -9.64 -11.35
N ASP A 289 -1.44 -8.62 -11.79
CA ASP A 289 -2.25 -8.68 -13.02
C ASP A 289 -1.34 -8.89 -14.25
N SER A 290 -0.18 -8.22 -14.30
CA SER A 290 0.77 -8.39 -15.40
C SER A 290 1.37 -9.79 -15.44
N VAL A 291 1.73 -10.36 -14.30
CA VAL A 291 2.25 -11.74 -14.21
C VAL A 291 1.18 -12.75 -14.59
N GLN A 292 -0.04 -12.61 -14.07
CA GLN A 292 -1.17 -13.48 -14.44
C GLN A 292 -1.44 -13.45 -15.94
N ASN A 293 -1.48 -12.27 -16.55
CA ASN A 293 -1.73 -12.11 -17.97
C ASN A 293 -0.59 -12.67 -18.84
N ARG A 294 0.66 -12.48 -18.46
CA ARG A 294 1.83 -13.04 -19.18
C ARG A 294 1.85 -14.57 -19.12
N LEU A 295 1.64 -15.13 -17.93
CA LEU A 295 1.54 -16.59 -17.75
C LEU A 295 0.38 -17.15 -18.56
N GLY A 296 -0.79 -16.49 -18.52
CA GLY A 296 -1.96 -16.89 -19.29
C GLY A 296 -1.72 -16.83 -20.79
N GLN A 297 -1.12 -15.76 -21.31
CA GLN A 297 -0.77 -15.63 -22.73
C GLN A 297 0.14 -16.78 -23.20
N LEU A 298 1.22 -17.05 -22.44
CA LEU A 298 2.13 -18.16 -22.72
C LEU A 298 1.36 -19.49 -22.76
N THR A 299 0.54 -19.75 -21.75
CA THR A 299 -0.19 -21.01 -21.59
C THR A 299 -1.22 -21.22 -22.71
N VAL A 300 -2.04 -20.20 -23.01
CA VAL A 300 -3.08 -20.29 -24.05
C VAL A 300 -2.45 -20.41 -25.43
N ALA A 301 -1.43 -19.62 -25.75
CA ALA A 301 -0.73 -19.69 -27.04
C ALA A 301 -0.09 -21.08 -27.25
N PHE A 302 0.59 -21.59 -26.22
CA PHE A 302 1.21 -22.91 -26.24
C PHE A 302 0.17 -24.02 -26.46
N ALA A 303 -0.87 -24.08 -25.64
CA ALA A 303 -1.90 -25.11 -25.68
C ALA A 303 -2.66 -25.08 -27.02
N SER A 304 -3.03 -23.89 -27.51
CA SER A 304 -3.74 -23.72 -28.77
C SER A 304 -2.90 -24.17 -29.95
N GLN A 305 -1.63 -23.79 -30.02
CA GLN A 305 -0.77 -24.19 -31.15
C GLN A 305 -0.47 -25.70 -31.13
N MET A 306 -0.29 -26.28 -29.94
CA MET A 306 -0.17 -27.75 -29.79
C MET A 306 -1.42 -28.46 -30.27
N ASN A 307 -2.61 -27.95 -29.98
CA ASN A 307 -3.89 -28.50 -30.45
C ASN A 307 -4.02 -28.39 -31.98
N ILE A 308 -3.70 -27.22 -32.57
CA ILE A 308 -3.73 -27.01 -34.03
C ILE A 308 -2.87 -28.04 -34.75
N VAL A 309 -1.64 -28.25 -34.25
CA VAL A 309 -0.72 -29.24 -34.84
C VAL A 309 -1.25 -30.66 -34.63
N GLN A 310 -1.79 -30.97 -33.46
CA GLN A 310 -2.36 -32.26 -33.12
C GLN A 310 -3.51 -32.66 -34.07
N HIS A 311 -4.42 -31.72 -34.37
CA HIS A 311 -5.53 -31.94 -35.29
C HIS A 311 -5.10 -32.24 -36.75
N GLN A 312 -3.88 -31.87 -37.15
CA GLN A 312 -3.32 -32.17 -38.48
C GLN A 312 -2.80 -33.61 -38.61
N GLY A 313 -2.66 -34.32 -37.48
CA GLY A 313 -2.16 -35.70 -37.44
C GLY A 313 -3.26 -36.75 -37.36
N TYR A 314 -2.83 -38.02 -37.45
CA TYR A 314 -3.68 -39.18 -37.27
C TYR A 314 -3.10 -40.11 -36.20
N ASP A 315 -3.95 -40.78 -35.46
CA ASP A 315 -3.54 -41.76 -34.48
C ASP A 315 -3.15 -43.10 -35.11
N SER A 316 -2.74 -44.08 -34.28
CA SER A 316 -2.37 -45.42 -34.74
C SER A 316 -3.53 -46.23 -35.36
N ASN A 317 -4.79 -45.79 -35.18
CA ASN A 317 -5.98 -46.40 -35.74
C ASN A 317 -6.41 -45.70 -37.05
N GLY A 318 -5.79 -44.58 -37.39
CA GLY A 318 -6.14 -43.75 -38.55
C GLY A 318 -7.22 -42.71 -38.25
N ASP A 319 -7.56 -42.47 -36.99
CA ASP A 319 -8.51 -41.45 -36.60
C ASP A 319 -7.79 -40.08 -36.52
N PRO A 320 -8.45 -38.95 -36.85
CA PRO A 320 -7.88 -37.59 -36.70
C PRO A 320 -7.51 -37.30 -35.24
N GLY A 321 -6.43 -36.55 -35.06
CA GLY A 321 -6.02 -36.08 -33.74
C GLY A 321 -7.10 -35.24 -33.06
N THR A 322 -7.23 -35.37 -31.75
CA THR A 322 -8.07 -34.54 -30.89
C THR A 322 -7.20 -33.54 -30.10
N ASP A 323 -7.78 -32.65 -29.30
CA ASP A 323 -7.00 -31.69 -28.52
C ASP A 323 -5.94 -32.37 -27.68
N PHE A 324 -4.71 -31.83 -27.73
CA PHE A 324 -3.61 -32.25 -26.85
C PHE A 324 -3.78 -31.66 -25.44
N PHE A 325 -4.17 -30.38 -25.39
CA PHE A 325 -4.45 -29.65 -24.16
C PHE A 325 -5.90 -29.12 -24.16
N THR A 326 -6.62 -29.31 -23.05
CA THR A 326 -7.92 -28.66 -22.84
C THR A 326 -7.69 -27.23 -22.37
N MET A 327 -8.28 -26.24 -23.04
CA MET A 327 -8.20 -24.83 -22.64
C MET A 327 -9.49 -24.38 -21.95
N GLY A 328 -9.37 -23.49 -20.97
CA GLY A 328 -10.51 -22.77 -20.42
C GLY A 328 -11.00 -21.69 -21.39
N GLN A 329 -12.16 -21.13 -21.10
CA GLN A 329 -12.73 -20.01 -21.84
C GLN A 329 -12.37 -18.69 -21.17
N PRO A 330 -12.34 -17.55 -21.91
CA PRO A 330 -12.25 -16.24 -21.34
C PRO A 330 -13.36 -15.96 -20.33
N GLU A 331 -13.02 -15.27 -19.24
CA GLU A 331 -14.01 -14.85 -18.24
C GLU A 331 -14.51 -13.45 -18.56
N THR A 332 -15.82 -13.23 -18.39
CA THR A 332 -16.45 -11.93 -18.58
C THR A 332 -17.23 -11.53 -17.35
N TYR A 333 -17.12 -10.26 -16.96
CA TYR A 333 -17.82 -9.70 -15.79
C TYR A 333 -18.60 -8.46 -16.20
N ARG A 334 -19.88 -8.42 -15.81
CA ARG A 334 -20.72 -7.25 -15.95
C ARG A 334 -20.45 -6.29 -14.80
N ASN A 335 -20.24 -5.02 -15.08
CA ASN A 335 -20.11 -4.01 -14.04
C ASN A 335 -21.44 -3.88 -13.27
N SER A 336 -21.38 -3.87 -11.94
CA SER A 336 -22.57 -3.79 -11.09
C SER A 336 -23.33 -2.45 -11.21
N ASN A 337 -22.70 -1.43 -11.78
CA ASN A 337 -23.31 -0.13 -12.05
C ASN A 337 -24.04 -0.05 -13.40
N ASN A 338 -23.97 -1.09 -14.22
CA ASN A 338 -24.68 -1.15 -15.50
C ASN A 338 -26.19 -1.09 -15.30
N THR A 339 -26.86 -0.38 -16.18
CA THR A 339 -28.31 -0.21 -16.13
C THR A 339 -29.07 -1.20 -17.02
N SER A 340 -28.42 -1.80 -18.04
CA SER A 340 -29.02 -2.86 -18.84
C SER A 340 -28.69 -4.26 -18.28
N ASP A 341 -29.40 -5.27 -18.75
CA ASP A 341 -29.13 -6.69 -18.45
C ASP A 341 -28.18 -7.34 -19.48
N THR A 342 -27.52 -6.54 -20.29
CA THR A 342 -26.57 -7.03 -21.30
C THR A 342 -25.43 -7.81 -20.64
N THR A 343 -25.07 -8.93 -21.24
CA THR A 343 -23.91 -9.76 -20.86
C THR A 343 -22.99 -9.95 -22.06
N LEU A 344 -21.73 -10.26 -21.79
CA LEU A 344 -20.77 -10.62 -22.81
C LEU A 344 -20.34 -12.08 -22.65
N ASP A 345 -20.13 -12.77 -23.75
CA ASP A 345 -19.37 -14.01 -23.83
C ASP A 345 -18.11 -13.73 -24.65
N ALA A 346 -17.03 -14.45 -24.41
CA ALA A 346 -15.81 -14.28 -25.19
C ALA A 346 -15.21 -15.65 -25.55
N ALA A 347 -14.60 -15.72 -26.75
CA ALA A 347 -13.94 -16.90 -27.24
C ALA A 347 -12.62 -16.52 -27.92
N PHE A 348 -11.68 -17.48 -28.00
CA PHE A 348 -10.44 -17.31 -28.76
C PHE A 348 -10.69 -17.56 -30.25
N THR A 349 -10.23 -16.65 -31.10
CA THR A 349 -10.24 -16.80 -32.56
C THR A 349 -8.83 -16.94 -33.11
N ASP A 350 -7.87 -16.20 -32.58
CA ASP A 350 -6.45 -16.30 -32.95
C ASP A 350 -5.57 -16.13 -31.71
N SER A 351 -5.12 -17.25 -31.15
CA SER A 351 -4.29 -17.27 -29.96
C SER A 351 -2.91 -16.62 -30.14
N SER A 352 -2.40 -16.55 -31.39
CA SER A 352 -1.11 -15.92 -31.69
C SER A 352 -1.19 -14.38 -31.64
N ALA A 353 -2.36 -13.80 -31.86
CA ALA A 353 -2.62 -12.38 -31.81
C ALA A 353 -2.92 -11.87 -30.38
N LEU A 354 -3.17 -12.77 -29.43
CA LEU A 354 -3.50 -12.42 -28.05
C LEU A 354 -2.44 -11.54 -27.41
N LYS A 355 -2.89 -10.55 -26.61
CA LYS A 355 -2.03 -9.70 -25.79
C LYS A 355 -2.16 -10.09 -24.32
N ALA A 356 -1.06 -9.92 -23.56
CA ALA A 356 -1.06 -10.14 -22.10
C ALA A 356 -1.79 -8.99 -21.40
N SER A 357 -3.12 -8.99 -21.49
CA SER A 357 -3.97 -7.93 -20.95
C SER A 357 -5.39 -8.40 -20.67
N ASP A 358 -6.00 -7.78 -19.68
CA ASP A 358 -7.45 -7.72 -19.54
C ASP A 358 -7.99 -6.55 -20.37
N TYR A 359 -9.31 -6.58 -20.66
CA TYR A 359 -9.97 -5.58 -21.50
C TYR A 359 -11.22 -5.05 -20.81
N ARG A 360 -11.38 -3.71 -20.84
CA ARG A 360 -12.65 -3.07 -20.49
C ARG A 360 -13.41 -2.78 -21.79
N VAL A 361 -14.59 -3.35 -21.92
CA VAL A 361 -15.50 -3.13 -23.05
C VAL A 361 -16.59 -2.17 -22.61
N SER A 362 -16.78 -1.04 -23.28
CA SER A 362 -17.74 0.00 -22.90
C SER A 362 -18.64 0.38 -24.06
N TRP A 363 -19.91 0.65 -23.75
CA TRP A 363 -20.86 1.22 -24.69
C TRP A 363 -21.04 2.71 -24.45
N GLU A 364 -20.55 3.54 -25.36
CA GLU A 364 -20.58 5.00 -25.22
C GLU A 364 -20.93 5.66 -26.57
N GLN A 365 -21.79 6.64 -26.53
CA GLN A 365 -22.21 7.40 -27.73
C GLN A 365 -22.68 6.51 -28.89
N GLY A 366 -23.39 5.42 -28.58
CA GLY A 366 -23.93 4.50 -29.57
C GLY A 366 -22.88 3.61 -30.26
N ARG A 367 -21.71 3.42 -29.66
CA ARG A 367 -20.64 2.57 -30.21
C ARG A 367 -19.91 1.80 -29.11
N TRP A 368 -19.34 0.66 -29.49
CA TRP A 368 -18.45 -0.12 -28.66
C TRP A 368 -17.03 0.44 -28.69
N THR A 369 -16.43 0.55 -27.53
CA THR A 369 -15.01 0.87 -27.33
C THR A 369 -14.39 -0.20 -26.45
N VAL A 370 -13.15 -0.58 -26.74
CA VAL A 370 -12.40 -1.58 -25.97
C VAL A 370 -11.12 -0.91 -25.45
N THR A 371 -10.96 -0.85 -24.14
CA THR A 371 -9.72 -0.36 -23.54
C THR A 371 -8.88 -1.55 -23.11
N ARG A 372 -7.69 -1.68 -23.65
CA ARG A 372 -6.70 -2.66 -23.21
C ARG A 372 -6.05 -2.16 -21.91
N LEU A 373 -6.18 -2.92 -20.82
CA LEU A 373 -5.83 -2.43 -19.49
C LEU A 373 -4.33 -2.42 -19.20
N SER A 374 -3.52 -3.21 -19.90
CA SER A 374 -2.07 -3.25 -19.72
C SER A 374 -1.36 -1.95 -20.11
N ASP A 375 -1.88 -1.22 -21.12
CA ASP A 375 -1.30 0.04 -21.63
C ASP A 375 -2.30 1.19 -21.68
N ASN A 376 -3.54 0.96 -21.23
CA ASN A 376 -4.67 1.90 -21.28
C ASN A 376 -5.00 2.41 -22.70
N GLN A 377 -4.64 1.63 -23.73
CA GLN A 377 -4.95 1.98 -25.11
C GLN A 377 -6.42 1.75 -25.42
N VAL A 378 -7.09 2.79 -25.94
CA VAL A 378 -8.47 2.68 -26.43
C VAL A 378 -8.43 2.19 -27.87
N LEU A 379 -9.06 1.04 -28.10
CA LEU A 379 -9.14 0.34 -29.38
C LEU A 379 -10.56 0.39 -29.92
N THR A 380 -10.71 0.40 -31.22
CA THR A 380 -11.99 0.24 -31.88
C THR A 380 -12.09 -1.22 -32.38
N PRO A 381 -13.01 -2.04 -31.82
CA PRO A 381 -13.15 -3.42 -32.27
C PRO A 381 -13.73 -3.47 -33.69
N GLU A 382 -13.40 -4.51 -34.43
CA GLU A 382 -14.14 -4.84 -35.67
C GLU A 382 -15.50 -5.40 -35.26
N VAL A 383 -16.56 -4.70 -35.64
CA VAL A 383 -17.94 -5.07 -35.28
C VAL A 383 -18.56 -5.85 -36.43
N THR A 384 -18.94 -7.09 -36.16
CA THR A 384 -19.66 -7.95 -37.12
C THR A 384 -21.01 -8.38 -36.52
N SER A 385 -21.92 -8.85 -37.37
CA SER A 385 -23.20 -9.40 -36.93
C SER A 385 -23.37 -10.79 -37.48
N ALA A 386 -23.51 -11.77 -36.60
CA ALA A 386 -23.73 -13.18 -36.94
C ALA A 386 -24.78 -13.76 -35.98
N ASP A 387 -25.64 -14.64 -36.47
CA ASP A 387 -26.69 -15.33 -35.70
C ASP A 387 -27.61 -14.38 -34.88
N GLY A 388 -27.81 -13.16 -35.40
CA GLY A 388 -28.61 -12.14 -34.75
C GLY A 388 -27.95 -11.49 -33.55
N LYS A 389 -26.64 -11.71 -33.31
CA LYS A 389 -25.85 -11.11 -32.25
C LYS A 389 -24.77 -10.20 -32.82
N THR A 390 -24.30 -9.29 -31.98
CA THR A 390 -23.15 -8.42 -32.25
C THR A 390 -21.87 -9.10 -31.77
N HIS A 391 -20.87 -9.16 -32.65
CA HIS A 391 -19.55 -9.71 -32.36
C HIS A 391 -18.52 -8.59 -32.45
N LEU A 392 -17.63 -8.51 -31.47
CA LEU A 392 -16.55 -7.55 -31.38
C LEU A 392 -15.22 -8.31 -31.48
N ASN A 393 -14.55 -8.18 -32.61
CA ASN A 393 -13.27 -8.86 -32.85
C ASN A 393 -12.12 -7.91 -32.48
N ILE A 394 -11.22 -8.37 -31.61
CA ILE A 394 -10.08 -7.58 -31.10
C ILE A 394 -8.98 -8.48 -30.55
N ASP A 395 -7.71 -8.23 -30.93
CA ASP A 395 -6.53 -8.91 -30.41
C ASP A 395 -6.67 -10.46 -30.32
N GLY A 396 -7.31 -11.10 -31.34
CA GLY A 396 -7.53 -12.55 -31.35
C GLY A 396 -8.67 -13.08 -30.50
N LEU A 397 -9.55 -12.19 -30.03
CA LEU A 397 -10.78 -12.50 -29.29
C LEU A 397 -12.00 -12.18 -30.14
N ASP A 398 -13.04 -13.01 -30.06
CA ASP A 398 -14.41 -12.70 -30.46
C ASP A 398 -15.24 -12.50 -29.18
N ILE A 399 -15.74 -11.30 -28.98
CA ILE A 399 -16.59 -10.96 -27.85
C ILE A 399 -18.03 -10.83 -28.35
N THR A 400 -18.87 -11.77 -27.97
CA THR A 400 -20.30 -11.83 -28.36
C THR A 400 -21.14 -11.03 -27.35
N VAL A 401 -21.92 -10.10 -27.86
CA VAL A 401 -22.85 -9.27 -27.06
C VAL A 401 -24.22 -9.94 -26.98
N ASN A 402 -24.72 -10.16 -25.78
CA ASN A 402 -26.04 -10.71 -25.52
C ASN A 402 -26.93 -9.61 -24.89
N GLY A 403 -27.88 -9.09 -25.66
CA GLY A 403 -28.80 -8.03 -25.23
C GLY A 403 -28.44 -6.65 -25.79
N ASP A 404 -29.25 -5.66 -25.42
CA ASP A 404 -29.08 -4.27 -25.86
C ASP A 404 -28.41 -3.46 -24.75
N PRO A 405 -27.19 -2.92 -24.99
CA PRO A 405 -26.48 -2.15 -23.97
C PRO A 405 -27.11 -0.78 -23.74
N ALA A 406 -27.05 -0.30 -22.52
CA ALA A 406 -27.41 1.07 -22.17
C ALA A 406 -26.16 1.98 -22.19
N GLU A 407 -26.39 3.28 -22.32
CA GLU A 407 -25.31 4.28 -22.32
C GLU A 407 -24.48 4.20 -21.03
N LYS A 408 -23.17 4.12 -21.16
CA LYS A 408 -22.16 3.95 -20.09
C LYS A 408 -22.09 2.55 -19.47
N ASP A 409 -22.75 1.56 -20.05
CA ASP A 409 -22.53 0.17 -19.62
C ASP A 409 -21.08 -0.23 -19.92
N SER A 410 -20.47 -0.96 -18.98
CA SER A 410 -19.10 -1.43 -19.08
C SER A 410 -18.96 -2.88 -18.60
N PHE A 411 -17.99 -3.58 -19.16
CA PHE A 411 -17.75 -4.98 -18.91
C PHE A 411 -16.24 -5.23 -18.82
N LEU A 412 -15.83 -6.14 -17.96
CA LEU A 412 -14.45 -6.62 -17.89
C LEU A 412 -14.36 -7.97 -18.60
N VAL A 413 -13.42 -8.10 -19.51
CA VAL A 413 -13.08 -9.36 -20.19
C VAL A 413 -11.68 -9.77 -19.78
N ARG A 414 -11.54 -10.97 -19.22
CA ARG A 414 -10.29 -11.58 -18.78
C ARG A 414 -10.00 -12.83 -19.62
N PRO A 415 -9.23 -12.68 -20.70
CA PRO A 415 -9.07 -13.76 -21.68
C PRO A 415 -8.29 -14.96 -21.17
N LEU A 416 -7.42 -14.75 -20.17
CA LEU A 416 -6.30 -15.65 -19.92
C LEU A 416 -6.48 -16.51 -18.67
N ALA A 417 -7.69 -16.99 -18.42
CA ALA A 417 -8.10 -17.63 -17.17
C ALA A 417 -8.10 -19.18 -17.12
N GLY A 418 -7.60 -19.95 -18.11
CA GLY A 418 -7.58 -21.41 -17.96
C GLY A 418 -7.01 -22.27 -19.10
N ALA A 419 -6.38 -23.42 -18.78
CA ALA A 419 -5.94 -24.43 -19.76
C ALA A 419 -5.66 -25.81 -19.13
N ALA A 420 -5.96 -26.94 -19.84
CA ALA A 420 -5.40 -28.28 -19.58
C ALA A 420 -5.73 -29.34 -20.68
N SER A 421 -5.06 -30.45 -20.78
CA SER A 421 -4.40 -31.18 -21.85
C SER A 421 -4.99 -32.50 -22.37
N ASP A 422 -4.70 -32.92 -23.66
CA ASP A 422 -4.36 -34.27 -24.14
C ASP A 422 -3.81 -34.30 -25.59
N ASN A 423 -3.34 -35.45 -26.17
CA ASN A 423 -2.19 -35.75 -27.04
C ASN A 423 -2.41 -35.90 -28.54
N ARG A 424 -1.41 -35.56 -29.40
CA ARG A 424 -0.81 -36.28 -30.59
C ARG A 424 -0.39 -35.41 -31.79
N ASN A 425 0.87 -35.51 -32.27
CA ASN A 425 1.57 -35.26 -33.54
C ASN A 425 2.99 -34.67 -33.34
N ALA A 426 3.99 -35.55 -33.14
CA ALA A 426 5.27 -35.19 -32.52
C ALA A 426 6.20 -34.30 -33.36
N GLN A 427 6.29 -34.52 -34.71
CA GLN A 427 7.31 -33.78 -35.49
C GLN A 427 6.95 -32.32 -35.76
N ALA A 428 5.68 -32.03 -36.02
CA ALA A 428 5.20 -30.65 -36.16
C ALA A 428 5.15 -29.92 -34.78
N MET A 429 4.92 -30.67 -33.68
CA MET A 429 4.99 -30.14 -32.31
C MET A 429 6.41 -29.71 -31.95
N LEU A 430 7.44 -30.45 -32.39
CA LEU A 430 8.83 -30.07 -32.13
C LEU A 430 9.18 -28.72 -32.74
N ALA A 431 8.64 -28.41 -33.94
CA ALA A 431 8.86 -27.13 -34.61
C ALA A 431 8.29 -25.92 -33.83
N LEU A 432 7.34 -26.13 -32.90
CA LEU A 432 6.78 -25.06 -32.06
C LEU A 432 7.79 -24.52 -31.04
N GLN A 433 8.83 -25.30 -30.70
CA GLN A 433 9.87 -24.85 -29.78
C GLN A 433 10.53 -23.54 -30.24
N ASP A 434 10.81 -23.44 -31.53
CA ASP A 434 11.51 -22.32 -32.16
C ASP A 434 10.55 -21.34 -32.86
N SER A 435 9.23 -21.60 -32.81
CA SER A 435 8.23 -20.78 -33.48
C SER A 435 7.80 -19.60 -32.61
N PRO A 436 7.59 -18.39 -33.20
CA PRO A 436 7.20 -17.18 -32.44
C PRO A 436 5.68 -17.17 -32.16
N ILE A 437 5.20 -18.12 -31.35
CA ILE A 437 3.77 -18.38 -31.11
C ILE A 437 3.18 -17.55 -29.94
N VAL A 438 4.00 -16.93 -29.14
CA VAL A 438 3.56 -16.14 -27.96
C VAL A 438 3.74 -14.66 -28.25
N GLY A 439 2.75 -14.03 -28.87
CA GLY A 439 2.78 -12.59 -29.14
C GLY A 439 3.96 -12.12 -30.01
N GLY A 440 4.53 -13.00 -30.85
CA GLY A 440 5.70 -12.76 -31.70
C GLY A 440 7.04 -13.23 -31.09
N SER A 441 7.02 -13.92 -29.94
CA SER A 441 8.18 -14.54 -29.29
C SER A 441 8.04 -16.05 -29.20
N THR A 442 9.15 -16.75 -29.06
CA THR A 442 9.15 -18.19 -28.73
C THR A 442 8.67 -18.42 -27.30
N LEU A 443 8.34 -19.65 -26.95
CA LEU A 443 7.93 -20.02 -25.57
C LEU A 443 9.02 -19.68 -24.53
N THR A 444 10.26 -20.02 -24.85
CA THR A 444 11.40 -19.77 -23.96
C THR A 444 11.67 -18.28 -23.80
N GLU A 445 11.58 -17.50 -24.89
CA GLU A 445 11.72 -16.03 -24.82
C GLU A 445 10.58 -15.39 -24.04
N ALA A 446 9.33 -15.85 -24.20
CA ALA A 446 8.19 -15.32 -23.47
C ALA A 446 8.29 -15.61 -21.97
N TYR A 447 8.70 -16.83 -21.58
CA TYR A 447 8.95 -17.16 -20.17
C TYR A 447 10.15 -16.36 -19.62
N GLY A 448 11.27 -16.29 -20.34
CA GLY A 448 12.41 -15.45 -19.97
C GLY A 448 12.03 -13.98 -19.81
N SER A 449 11.11 -13.46 -20.64
CA SER A 449 10.56 -12.11 -20.50
C SER A 449 9.69 -11.95 -19.26
N LEU A 450 8.92 -12.97 -18.86
CA LEU A 450 8.15 -12.97 -17.62
C LEU A 450 9.09 -12.93 -16.40
N VAL A 451 10.10 -13.81 -16.34
CA VAL A 451 11.10 -13.85 -15.24
C VAL A 451 11.86 -12.53 -15.16
N SER A 452 12.30 -12.01 -16.34
CA SER A 452 13.00 -10.72 -16.39
C SER A 452 12.12 -9.54 -15.95
N PHE A 453 10.84 -9.55 -16.28
CA PHE A 453 9.89 -8.53 -15.80
C PHE A 453 9.79 -8.53 -14.28
N VAL A 454 9.56 -9.70 -13.68
CA VAL A 454 9.45 -9.83 -12.22
C VAL A 454 10.77 -9.45 -11.54
N GLY A 455 11.90 -9.98 -12.00
CA GLY A 455 13.21 -9.69 -11.43
C GLY A 455 13.62 -8.22 -11.54
N ASN A 456 13.35 -7.58 -12.67
CA ASN A 456 13.62 -6.14 -12.86
C ASN A 456 12.74 -5.28 -11.94
N GLU A 457 11.45 -5.60 -11.81
CA GLU A 457 10.54 -4.84 -10.93
C GLU A 457 10.91 -5.07 -9.46
N THR A 458 11.24 -6.30 -9.07
CA THR A 458 11.73 -6.62 -7.72
C THR A 458 12.99 -5.82 -7.39
N SER A 459 13.99 -5.81 -8.29
CA SER A 459 15.25 -5.05 -8.09
C SER A 459 15.01 -3.53 -8.07
N SER A 460 14.12 -3.01 -8.92
CA SER A 460 13.74 -1.59 -8.93
C SER A 460 13.08 -1.18 -7.62
N LEU A 461 12.16 -1.99 -7.10
CA LEU A 461 11.48 -1.76 -5.83
C LEU A 461 12.44 -1.86 -4.64
N GLU A 462 13.37 -2.82 -4.66
CA GLU A 462 14.42 -2.93 -3.64
C GLU A 462 15.25 -1.64 -3.57
N GLY A 463 15.71 -1.12 -4.73
CA GLY A 463 16.44 0.13 -4.79
C GLY A 463 15.63 1.33 -4.28
N ARG A 464 14.34 1.38 -4.59
CA ARG A 464 13.42 2.41 -4.06
C ARG A 464 13.24 2.30 -2.55
N CYS A 465 13.12 1.09 -2.00
CA CYS A 465 13.04 0.84 -0.55
C CYS A 465 14.31 1.28 0.16
N GLN A 466 15.49 0.92 -0.34
CA GLN A 466 16.76 1.30 0.26
C GLN A 466 16.95 2.83 0.25
N THR A 467 16.69 3.48 -0.89
CA THR A 467 16.79 4.94 -1.01
C THR A 467 15.74 5.63 -0.13
N GLY A 468 14.50 5.13 -0.12
CA GLY A 468 13.42 5.65 0.72
C GLY A 468 13.77 5.56 2.20
N GLN A 469 14.32 4.43 2.65
CA GLN A 469 14.75 4.24 4.03
C GLN A 469 15.87 5.22 4.42
N GLN A 470 16.86 5.45 3.55
CA GLN A 470 17.92 6.44 3.80
C GLN A 470 17.35 7.86 3.99
N VAL A 471 16.35 8.24 3.19
CA VAL A 471 15.67 9.54 3.34
C VAL A 471 14.91 9.62 4.65
N VAL A 472 14.18 8.55 5.03
CA VAL A 472 13.48 8.45 6.31
C VAL A 472 14.46 8.57 7.47
N ASP A 473 15.58 7.87 7.43
CA ASP A 473 16.61 7.90 8.48
C ASP A 473 17.20 9.30 8.63
N GLN A 474 17.53 9.97 7.51
CA GLN A 474 18.05 11.33 7.51
C GLN A 474 17.05 12.34 8.10
N LEU A 475 15.77 12.24 7.72
CA LEU A 475 14.72 13.12 8.23
C LEU A 475 14.42 12.83 9.70
N THR A 476 14.48 11.56 10.12
CA THR A 476 14.35 11.16 11.52
C THR A 476 15.48 11.74 12.36
N GLN A 477 16.74 11.65 11.90
CA GLN A 477 17.87 12.28 12.59
C GLN A 477 17.70 13.80 12.68
N ARG A 478 17.21 14.44 11.61
CA ARG A 478 16.93 15.88 11.63
C ARG A 478 15.80 16.24 12.58
N GLN A 479 14.73 15.45 12.64
CA GLN A 479 13.65 15.64 13.60
C GLN A 479 14.17 15.47 15.03
N GLN A 480 14.96 14.42 15.30
CA GLN A 480 15.55 14.18 16.61
C GLN A 480 16.50 15.30 17.05
N SER A 481 17.24 15.91 16.14
CA SER A 481 18.12 17.05 16.46
C SER A 481 17.37 18.30 16.90
N VAL A 482 16.10 18.46 16.49
CA VAL A 482 15.24 19.61 16.85
C VAL A 482 14.32 19.27 18.03
N SER A 483 13.66 18.13 17.95
CA SER A 483 12.55 17.74 18.85
C SER A 483 12.92 16.62 19.81
N GLY A 484 14.06 15.95 19.60
CA GLY A 484 14.51 14.83 20.42
C GLY A 484 15.06 15.26 21.77
N VAL A 485 15.06 14.32 22.71
CA VAL A 485 15.67 14.50 24.03
C VAL A 485 17.13 14.06 23.95
N ASN A 486 18.06 14.97 24.28
CA ASN A 486 19.47 14.66 24.47
C ASN A 486 19.73 14.47 25.98
N LEU A 487 20.06 13.24 26.38
CA LEU A 487 20.26 12.92 27.80
C LEU A 487 21.39 13.72 28.43
N ASP A 488 22.48 14.01 27.72
CA ASP A 488 23.62 14.78 28.29
C ASP A 488 23.20 16.22 28.55
N GLU A 489 22.41 16.82 27.67
CA GLU A 489 21.84 18.16 27.89
C GLU A 489 20.87 18.14 29.06
N GLU A 490 19.97 17.16 29.14
CA GLU A 490 18.99 17.07 30.22
C GLU A 490 19.66 16.82 31.59
N TYR A 491 20.73 16.01 31.67
CA TYR A 491 21.52 15.83 32.90
C TYR A 491 22.24 17.12 33.32
N SER A 492 22.74 17.88 32.34
CA SER A 492 23.33 19.19 32.64
C SER A 492 22.29 20.17 33.20
N LEU A 493 21.11 20.23 32.54
CA LEU A 493 19.98 21.05 32.99
C LEU A 493 19.47 20.60 34.38
N LEU A 494 19.36 19.29 34.60
CA LEU A 494 18.96 18.75 35.91
C LEU A 494 19.87 19.25 37.02
N THR A 495 21.19 19.17 36.79
CA THR A 495 22.20 19.65 37.77
C THR A 495 22.07 21.16 37.97
N GLN A 496 21.91 21.93 36.91
CA GLN A 496 21.75 23.38 36.96
C GLN A 496 20.48 23.78 37.74
N TYR A 497 19.35 23.15 37.49
CA TYR A 497 18.10 23.44 38.16
C TYR A 497 18.12 22.98 39.63
N GLN A 498 18.84 21.89 39.97
CA GLN A 498 19.09 21.52 41.37
C GLN A 498 19.89 22.59 42.09
N GLN A 499 20.95 23.12 41.49
CA GLN A 499 21.73 24.21 42.08
C GLN A 499 20.90 25.48 42.22
N TYR A 500 20.09 25.79 41.22
CA TYR A 500 19.18 26.93 41.25
C TYR A 500 18.13 26.79 42.38
N TYR A 501 17.58 25.61 42.57
CA TYR A 501 16.67 25.28 43.66
C TYR A 501 17.35 25.50 45.04
N ILE A 502 18.56 24.93 45.22
CA ILE A 502 19.34 25.07 46.46
C ILE A 502 19.69 26.55 46.75
N ALA A 503 20.06 27.31 45.72
CA ALA A 503 20.37 28.73 45.87
C ALA A 503 19.15 29.54 46.38
N ASN A 504 17.97 29.34 45.76
CA ASN A 504 16.74 30.01 46.19
C ASN A 504 16.29 29.58 47.59
N THR A 505 16.49 28.31 47.97
CA THR A 505 16.22 27.83 49.34
C THR A 505 17.11 28.55 50.36
N ARG A 506 18.41 28.76 50.06
CA ARG A 506 19.33 29.52 50.93
C ARG A 506 18.92 30.97 51.05
N VAL A 507 18.50 31.62 49.94
CA VAL A 507 18.00 33.01 49.99
C VAL A 507 16.75 33.09 50.85
N LEU A 508 15.84 32.13 50.76
CA LEU A 508 14.63 32.07 51.58
C LEU A 508 14.97 31.92 53.08
N GLN A 509 15.93 31.02 53.39
CA GLN A 509 16.41 30.81 54.76
C GLN A 509 17.05 32.10 55.37
N THR A 510 17.94 32.74 54.60
CA THR A 510 18.57 34.01 55.03
C THR A 510 17.52 35.11 55.21
N ALA A 511 16.49 35.17 54.36
CA ALA A 511 15.38 36.10 54.47
C ALA A 511 14.56 35.85 55.75
N GLY A 512 14.37 34.58 56.14
CA GLY A 512 13.76 34.19 57.44
C GLY A 512 14.60 34.62 58.66
N GLU A 513 15.90 34.32 58.61
CA GLU A 513 16.84 34.73 59.70
C GLU A 513 16.87 36.26 59.89
N LEU A 514 16.88 37.01 58.80
CA LEU A 514 16.80 38.48 58.84
C LEU A 514 15.45 38.97 59.41
N PHE A 515 14.37 38.26 59.08
CA PHE A 515 13.05 38.59 59.65
C PHE A 515 12.99 38.38 61.16
N ASP A 516 13.49 37.23 61.62
CA ASP A 516 13.54 36.89 63.04
C ASP A 516 14.45 37.85 63.83
N ALA A 517 15.60 38.22 63.20
CA ALA A 517 16.50 39.24 63.84
C ALA A 517 15.80 40.59 64.01
N ILE A 518 14.99 41.04 63.05
CA ILE A 518 14.25 42.31 63.18
C ILE A 518 13.14 42.22 64.23
N ILE A 519 12.45 41.11 64.35
CA ILE A 519 11.43 40.90 65.36
C ILE A 519 12.07 40.92 66.76
N ASN A 520 13.24 40.29 66.94
CA ASN A 520 13.97 40.22 68.17
C ASN A 520 14.57 41.59 68.63
N ILE A 521 14.84 42.51 67.70
CA ILE A 521 15.29 43.88 67.98
C ILE A 521 14.14 44.73 68.60
N ARG A 522 12.89 44.33 68.30
CA ARG A 522 11.70 45.09 68.76
C ARG A 522 11.14 44.63 70.08
N ASN A 523 11.63 43.53 70.65
CA ASN A 523 11.38 43.06 72.02
C ASN A 523 12.55 43.39 72.90
#